data_53fe3ad0af724118519d55a4724382a2
#
_entry.id   53fe3ad0af724118519d55a4724382a2
#
_cell.length_a   1.000
_cell.length_b   1.000
_cell.length_c   1.000
_cell.angle_alpha   90.00
_cell.angle_beta   90.00
_cell.angle_gamma   90.00
#
_symmetry.space_group_name_H-M   'P 1'
#
loop_
_entity.id
_entity.type
_entity.pdbx_description
1 polymer ?
#
loop_
_entity_poly.entity_id
_entity_poly.type
_entity_poly.pdbx_seq_one_letter_code
_entity_poly.pdbx_strand_id
1 'polypeptide(L)'
;MPRLDLTLPSQLALSFTLAATLTACPDLSPPQTDTGTDATSDPTTTGLTTTTAPPTTTGLELLCEPGEQRCADENTREICKPTGLDWQQVPCDSQQKCNQNSMTVAECLGPCEVASSMPNSLGCDFLAIRMRSGNGDVDTAEFYDALVVGNPQDGPASVQLYFTPNGSHQEAASGDPVVLQPGEAHVFQLDNSTITGFSAIRNGGVYRVKSDIPTIAYLNSPLKNTNSNDSSLLLPLKTLRQDYVVASYPAWVNPKDPEGYGGRPSYFNIIALENDTTIEWIPKRDSAGNGITVPAVLAGATGSTQLNKLDILQVGASTLTNMDHETQDISGTIIHADKPIWVLGGASCARIPYDGPLGCNHLQEQMIPIEYWGKQYVAAHSPIRAAEKHYWRVYAAEDNVIVTTNPSQPPGTLVLAKKGDFKDLIVKTNTSFTFQGTGAFMPVQYLASGTEGGNIGDPAMYQTIPVEQFIKRYVFIPGIGYPQNYAQVVRKKDGADVFINGTKVDGYYLVNGGVVNGIDLRYEIADVPLDVGEEPTVFVATSDEEFGLSLLGYTPGSAYAYPGGMALREINPQ
;
A
#
# COMPACT_ATOMS: atom_id res chain seq x y z
N MET A 1 19.82 -10.26 -59.47
CA MET A 1 19.38 -11.47 -60.19
C MET A 1 19.66 -12.66 -59.29
N PRO A 2 18.75 -13.62 -59.09
CA PRO A 2 17.33 -13.65 -59.47
C PRO A 2 16.37 -13.67 -58.30
N ARG A 3 15.14 -13.31 -58.57
CA ARG A 3 13.95 -13.49 -57.72
C ARG A 3 13.56 -14.97 -57.68
N LEU A 4 13.05 -15.44 -56.56
CA LEU A 4 12.24 -16.67 -56.47
C LEU A 4 10.88 -16.30 -55.91
N ASP A 5 9.88 -16.38 -56.79
CA ASP A 5 8.46 -16.42 -56.44
C ASP A 5 8.15 -17.81 -55.85
N LEU A 6 7.38 -17.87 -54.79
CA LEU A 6 6.69 -19.07 -54.37
C LEU A 6 5.28 -18.72 -53.91
N THR A 7 4.37 -19.22 -54.73
CA THR A 7 2.91 -19.17 -54.67
C THR A 7 2.37 -19.94 -53.45
N LEU A 8 1.34 -19.37 -52.82
CA LEU A 8 0.43 -20.01 -51.86
C LEU A 8 -0.48 -21.07 -52.56
N PRO A 9 -0.93 -22.06 -51.81
CA PRO A 9 -2.22 -22.68 -52.08
C PRO A 9 -3.24 -22.41 -50.97
N SER A 10 -4.45 -22.24 -51.45
CA SER A 10 -5.70 -21.86 -50.80
C SER A 10 -6.35 -22.97 -49.95
N GLN A 11 -6.98 -22.49 -48.89
CA GLN A 11 -8.29 -22.88 -48.32
C GLN A 11 -8.61 -24.36 -48.05
N LEU A 12 -8.90 -24.63 -46.76
CA LEU A 12 -9.96 -25.57 -46.36
C LEU A 12 -10.70 -24.97 -45.15
N ALA A 13 -11.94 -24.56 -45.37
CA ALA A 13 -12.89 -24.16 -44.34
C ALA A 13 -13.56 -25.44 -43.79
N LEU A 14 -13.46 -25.65 -42.50
CA LEU A 14 -14.29 -26.63 -41.77
C LEU A 14 -15.29 -25.85 -40.91
N SER A 15 -16.55 -25.93 -41.32
CA SER A 15 -17.71 -25.48 -40.57
C SER A 15 -18.06 -26.54 -39.51
N PHE A 16 -18.01 -26.19 -38.24
CA PHE A 16 -18.65 -26.96 -37.17
C PHE A 16 -19.93 -26.28 -36.75
N THR A 17 -21.05 -26.88 -37.04
CA THR A 17 -22.37 -26.58 -36.49
C THR A 17 -22.49 -27.23 -35.12
N LEU A 18 -22.62 -26.42 -34.07
CA LEU A 18 -22.93 -26.89 -32.73
C LEU A 18 -24.41 -26.70 -32.46
N ALA A 19 -25.11 -27.82 -32.34
CA ALA A 19 -26.51 -27.85 -31.93
C ALA A 19 -26.63 -27.63 -30.43
N ALA A 20 -27.35 -26.58 -30.00
CA ALA A 20 -27.68 -26.32 -28.64
C ALA A 20 -28.93 -27.13 -28.23
N THR A 21 -28.79 -28.03 -27.28
CA THR A 21 -29.89 -28.64 -26.56
C THR A 21 -30.18 -27.85 -25.31
N LEU A 22 -31.32 -27.20 -25.27
CA LEU A 22 -31.91 -26.55 -24.10
C LEU A 22 -32.48 -27.65 -23.19
N THR A 23 -31.92 -27.79 -21.97
CA THR A 23 -32.59 -28.47 -20.88
C THR A 23 -33.07 -27.43 -19.88
N ALA A 24 -34.36 -27.39 -19.66
CA ALA A 24 -35.06 -26.52 -18.73
C ALA A 24 -34.76 -26.92 -17.26
N CYS A 25 -34.42 -25.95 -16.42
CA CYS A 25 -34.45 -26.07 -14.98
C CYS A 25 -35.86 -25.77 -14.43
N PRO A 26 -36.31 -26.45 -13.37
CA PRO A 26 -37.62 -26.18 -12.77
C PRO A 26 -37.61 -24.97 -11.85
N ASP A 27 -38.71 -24.22 -11.91
CA ASP A 27 -39.07 -23.10 -11.07
C ASP A 27 -39.10 -23.46 -9.58
N LEU A 28 -38.43 -22.64 -8.75
CA LEU A 28 -38.68 -22.54 -7.31
C LEU A 28 -39.31 -21.19 -7.01
N SER A 29 -40.64 -21.21 -6.82
CA SER A 29 -41.40 -20.06 -6.32
C SER A 29 -41.21 -19.90 -4.79
N PRO A 30 -41.17 -18.66 -4.27
CA PRO A 30 -41.10 -18.41 -2.83
C PRO A 30 -42.48 -18.62 -2.15
N PRO A 31 -42.49 -18.93 -0.83
CA PRO A 31 -43.76 -19.15 -0.11
C PRO A 31 -44.49 -17.82 0.14
N GLN A 32 -45.76 -17.83 -0.15
CA GLN A 32 -46.71 -16.75 0.13
C GLN A 32 -47.02 -16.69 1.64
N THR A 33 -47.08 -15.48 2.17
CA THR A 33 -47.65 -15.13 3.45
C THR A 33 -49.17 -15.10 3.32
N ASP A 34 -49.85 -15.92 4.10
CA ASP A 34 -51.32 -15.89 4.24
C ASP A 34 -51.70 -15.00 5.39
N THR A 35 -52.45 -13.95 5.08
CA THR A 35 -53.20 -13.12 6.02
C THR A 35 -54.65 -13.59 5.99
N GLY A 36 -55.13 -14.13 7.09
CA GLY A 36 -56.55 -14.48 7.27
C GLY A 36 -57.08 -13.94 8.58
N THR A 37 -58.00 -13.02 8.46
CA THR A 37 -58.78 -12.40 9.52
C THR A 37 -60.05 -13.20 9.86
N ASP A 38 -60.48 -13.02 11.12
CA ASP A 38 -61.85 -13.06 11.69
C ASP A 38 -62.59 -14.39 11.90
N ALA A 39 -63.04 -14.64 13.13
CA ALA A 39 -64.29 -14.30 13.72
C ALA A 39 -64.70 -15.20 14.92
N THR A 40 -64.96 -14.56 16.00
CA THR A 40 -66.00 -14.78 17.01
C THR A 40 -66.60 -16.16 17.24
N SER A 41 -66.57 -16.66 18.50
CA SER A 41 -67.74 -16.87 19.37
C SER A 41 -67.37 -17.62 20.65
N ASP A 42 -67.73 -17.03 21.79
CA ASP A 42 -68.01 -17.62 23.10
C ASP A 42 -69.35 -18.34 23.06
N PRO A 43 -69.81 -19.22 24.00
CA PRO A 43 -69.53 -19.17 25.42
C PRO A 43 -69.53 -20.52 26.23
N THR A 44 -69.19 -20.36 27.52
CA THR A 44 -69.70 -21.10 28.72
C THR A 44 -69.25 -22.55 28.95
N THR A 45 -68.74 -22.95 30.09
CA THR A 45 -69.13 -23.05 31.50
C THR A 45 -68.18 -23.97 32.28
N THR A 46 -67.87 -23.53 33.48
CA THR A 46 -67.66 -24.29 34.73
C THR A 46 -66.75 -25.50 34.84
N GLY A 47 -65.72 -25.32 35.67
CA GLY A 47 -64.92 -26.40 36.24
C GLY A 47 -63.92 -25.88 37.28
N LEU A 48 -64.37 -25.70 38.53
CA LEU A 48 -63.51 -25.32 39.66
C LEU A 48 -62.63 -26.51 40.06
N THR A 49 -61.35 -26.41 39.86
CA THR A 49 -60.33 -27.23 40.53
C THR A 49 -59.23 -26.35 41.04
N THR A 50 -59.22 -26.18 42.36
CA THR A 50 -58.10 -25.59 43.11
C THR A 50 -56.88 -26.45 42.99
N THR A 51 -55.93 -25.99 42.20
CA THR A 51 -54.50 -26.42 42.26
C THR A 51 -53.68 -25.29 42.84
N THR A 52 -53.17 -25.53 44.03
CA THR A 52 -52.13 -24.71 44.68
C THR A 52 -51.01 -24.48 43.75
N ALA A 53 -50.78 -23.21 43.36
CA ALA A 53 -49.60 -22.77 42.65
C ALA A 53 -48.32 -23.05 43.50
N PRO A 54 -47.23 -23.57 42.92
CA PRO A 54 -45.98 -23.60 43.62
C PRO A 54 -45.50 -22.17 43.88
N PRO A 55 -44.73 -21.94 44.93
CA PRO A 55 -44.22 -20.59 45.24
C PRO A 55 -43.42 -20.07 44.06
N THR A 56 -43.79 -18.90 43.57
CA THR A 56 -43.01 -18.10 42.62
C THR A 56 -41.68 -17.80 43.31
N THR A 57 -40.65 -18.56 42.96
CA THR A 57 -39.26 -18.10 43.16
C THR A 57 -39.13 -16.84 42.34
N THR A 58 -39.10 -15.70 42.99
CA THR A 58 -38.57 -14.45 42.43
C THR A 58 -37.11 -14.70 42.09
N GLY A 59 -36.86 -15.22 40.89
CA GLY A 59 -35.54 -15.27 40.32
C GLY A 59 -35.05 -13.82 40.23
N LEU A 60 -33.97 -13.49 40.91
CA LEU A 60 -33.27 -12.22 40.68
C LEU A 60 -32.98 -12.14 39.20
N GLU A 61 -33.54 -11.15 38.52
CA GLU A 61 -33.18 -10.86 37.13
C GLU A 61 -31.70 -10.54 37.08
N LEU A 62 -30.94 -11.31 36.27
CA LEU A 62 -29.52 -11.05 36.06
C LEU A 62 -29.40 -9.72 35.33
N LEU A 63 -28.54 -8.83 35.84
CA LEU A 63 -28.20 -7.55 35.20
C LEU A 63 -27.18 -7.72 34.08
N CYS A 64 -26.45 -8.82 34.09
CA CYS A 64 -25.43 -9.16 33.12
C CYS A 64 -25.10 -10.66 33.14
N GLU A 65 -24.45 -11.18 32.11
CA GLU A 65 -23.94 -12.56 32.14
C GLU A 65 -22.59 -12.60 32.88
N PRO A 66 -22.37 -13.56 33.82
CA PRO A 66 -21.12 -13.65 34.56
C PRO A 66 -19.89 -13.70 33.65
N GLY A 67 -18.98 -12.74 33.81
CA GLY A 67 -17.80 -12.60 32.97
C GLY A 67 -17.97 -11.70 31.72
N GLU A 68 -19.19 -11.27 31.42
CA GLU A 68 -19.43 -10.24 30.40
C GLU A 68 -18.64 -8.97 30.71
N GLN A 69 -18.13 -8.30 29.69
CA GLN A 69 -17.31 -7.11 29.82
C GLN A 69 -17.88 -5.98 28.97
N ARG A 70 -17.84 -4.77 29.48
CA ARG A 70 -18.25 -3.56 28.76
C ARG A 70 -17.42 -2.35 29.16
N CYS A 71 -17.43 -1.30 28.35
CA CYS A 71 -16.91 0.00 28.74
C CYS A 71 -17.99 0.78 29.51
N ALA A 72 -17.69 1.17 30.75
CA ALA A 72 -18.51 2.12 31.50
C ALA A 72 -18.32 3.54 30.96
N ASP A 73 -17.09 3.87 30.66
CA ASP A 73 -16.64 5.10 29.99
C ASP A 73 -15.32 4.82 29.24
N GLU A 74 -14.72 5.83 28.65
CA GLU A 74 -13.49 5.68 27.87
C GLU A 74 -12.26 5.26 28.70
N ASN A 75 -12.29 5.35 30.01
CA ASN A 75 -11.17 5.05 30.91
C ASN A 75 -11.48 3.88 31.87
N THR A 76 -12.69 3.32 31.82
CA THR A 76 -13.14 2.31 32.79
C THR A 76 -13.81 1.14 32.09
N ARG A 77 -13.26 -0.05 32.27
CA ARG A 77 -13.86 -1.32 31.91
C ARG A 77 -14.69 -1.85 33.07
N GLU A 78 -15.84 -2.43 32.79
CA GLU A 78 -16.66 -3.17 33.75
C GLU A 78 -16.69 -4.66 33.41
N ILE A 79 -16.58 -5.49 34.43
CA ILE A 79 -16.68 -6.95 34.32
C ILE A 79 -17.89 -7.41 35.16
N CYS A 80 -18.82 -8.16 34.57
CA CYS A 80 -19.96 -8.73 35.28
C CYS A 80 -19.46 -9.72 36.34
N LYS A 81 -19.85 -9.48 37.58
CA LYS A 81 -19.49 -10.35 38.71
C LYS A 81 -20.10 -11.76 38.55
N PRO A 82 -19.51 -12.81 39.20
CA PRO A 82 -20.03 -14.17 39.12
C PRO A 82 -21.48 -14.34 39.51
N THR A 83 -22.04 -13.39 40.29
CA THR A 83 -23.45 -13.39 40.70
C THR A 83 -24.41 -12.96 39.61
N GLY A 84 -23.94 -12.30 38.55
CA GLY A 84 -24.78 -11.70 37.50
C GLY A 84 -25.61 -10.49 37.95
N LEU A 85 -25.41 -9.98 39.16
CA LEU A 85 -26.24 -8.94 39.79
C LEU A 85 -25.53 -7.58 39.89
N ASP A 86 -24.27 -7.50 39.51
CA ASP A 86 -23.45 -6.29 39.67
C ASP A 86 -22.23 -6.30 38.73
N TRP A 87 -21.70 -5.10 38.48
CA TRP A 87 -20.51 -4.90 37.67
C TRP A 87 -19.31 -4.53 38.56
N GLN A 88 -18.15 -5.07 38.26
CA GLN A 88 -16.89 -4.67 38.87
C GLN A 88 -16.20 -3.68 37.93
N GLN A 89 -16.00 -2.45 38.42
CA GLN A 89 -15.20 -1.45 37.68
C GLN A 89 -13.71 -1.78 37.76
N VAL A 90 -13.06 -1.71 36.59
CA VAL A 90 -11.63 -1.89 36.42
C VAL A 90 -11.11 -0.67 35.62
N PRO A 91 -10.50 0.32 36.28
CA PRO A 91 -9.94 1.46 35.58
C PRO A 91 -8.81 1.00 34.64
N CYS A 92 -8.76 1.57 33.45
CA CYS A 92 -7.63 1.40 32.55
C CYS A 92 -6.41 2.19 33.06
N ASP A 93 -5.21 1.75 32.69
CA ASP A 93 -3.98 2.49 32.99
C ASP A 93 -3.99 3.87 32.32
N SER A 94 -3.14 4.78 32.79
CA SER A 94 -3.19 6.20 32.42
C SER A 94 -3.11 6.53 30.93
N GLN A 95 -2.56 5.61 30.13
CA GLN A 95 -2.45 5.75 28.67
C GLN A 95 -3.41 4.82 27.90
N GLN A 96 -4.19 4.02 28.60
CA GLN A 96 -5.14 3.09 27.98
C GLN A 96 -6.55 3.67 27.96
N LYS A 97 -7.31 3.26 26.95
CA LYS A 97 -8.74 3.54 26.81
C LYS A 97 -9.53 2.24 26.74
N CYS A 98 -10.72 2.25 27.31
CA CYS A 98 -11.61 1.11 27.17
C CYS A 98 -12.12 1.03 25.74
N ASN A 99 -11.92 -0.12 25.10
CA ASN A 99 -12.38 -0.44 23.76
C ASN A 99 -13.36 -1.61 23.79
N GLN A 100 -14.53 -1.43 23.20
CA GLN A 100 -15.58 -2.44 23.13
C GLN A 100 -15.42 -3.25 21.83
N ASN A 101 -14.83 -4.45 21.92
CA ASN A 101 -14.56 -5.29 20.76
C ASN A 101 -15.79 -6.09 20.28
N SER A 102 -16.73 -6.39 21.20
CA SER A 102 -18.01 -7.05 20.92
C SER A 102 -19.03 -6.67 21.98
N MET A 103 -20.26 -7.18 21.87
CA MET A 103 -21.31 -6.94 22.89
C MET A 103 -20.90 -7.43 24.29
N THR A 104 -19.96 -8.38 24.40
CA THR A 104 -19.60 -9.04 25.65
C THR A 104 -18.13 -8.93 26.01
N VAL A 105 -17.30 -8.27 25.18
CA VAL A 105 -15.84 -8.17 25.38
C VAL A 105 -15.41 -6.71 25.30
N ALA A 106 -14.86 -6.20 26.39
CA ALA A 106 -14.20 -4.89 26.46
C ALA A 106 -12.80 -5.03 27.05
N GLU A 107 -11.85 -4.29 26.50
CA GLU A 107 -10.45 -4.34 26.88
C GLU A 107 -9.88 -2.93 27.08
N CYS A 108 -8.93 -2.78 28.01
CA CYS A 108 -8.15 -1.57 28.11
C CYS A 108 -6.98 -1.65 27.14
N LEU A 109 -7.02 -0.84 26.07
CA LEU A 109 -6.02 -0.81 25.04
C LEU A 109 -5.22 0.49 25.07
N GLY A 110 -3.91 0.38 24.89
CA GLY A 110 -3.04 1.52 24.66
C GLY A 110 -3.27 2.13 23.27
N PRO A 111 -2.78 3.37 23.03
CA PRO A 111 -2.97 4.04 21.73
C PRO A 111 -2.47 3.22 20.54
N CYS A 112 -1.36 2.50 20.70
CA CYS A 112 -0.78 1.64 19.68
C CYS A 112 -1.62 0.38 19.40
N GLU A 113 -2.25 -0.18 20.44
CA GLU A 113 -3.13 -1.33 20.31
C GLU A 113 -4.44 -0.94 19.63
N VAL A 114 -4.99 0.23 19.99
CA VAL A 114 -6.18 0.81 19.30
C VAL A 114 -5.87 1.06 17.83
N ALA A 115 -4.73 1.67 17.51
CA ALA A 115 -4.31 1.88 16.13
C ALA A 115 -4.13 0.55 15.37
N SER A 116 -3.72 -0.52 16.05
CA SER A 116 -3.61 -1.87 15.46
C SER A 116 -4.95 -2.53 15.20
N SER A 117 -5.99 -2.21 16.00
CA SER A 117 -7.35 -2.73 15.80
C SER A 117 -8.12 -2.00 14.69
N MET A 118 -7.71 -0.79 14.36
CA MET A 118 -8.24 0.03 13.26
C MET A 118 -7.10 0.41 12.31
N PRO A 119 -6.57 -0.55 11.54
CA PRO A 119 -5.35 -0.35 10.78
C PRO A 119 -5.51 0.76 9.74
N ASN A 120 -4.50 1.61 9.71
CA ASN A 120 -4.29 2.64 8.70
C ASN A 120 -2.78 2.91 8.62
N SER A 121 -2.36 3.95 7.90
CA SER A 121 -0.94 4.29 7.73
C SER A 121 -0.27 4.83 9.01
N LEU A 122 -1.03 5.07 10.08
CA LEU A 122 -0.46 5.45 11.38
C LEU A 122 -0.20 4.19 12.21
N GLY A 123 0.92 4.17 12.92
CA GLY A 123 1.27 3.08 13.81
C GLY A 123 2.42 3.41 14.74
N CYS A 124 2.82 2.43 15.52
CA CYS A 124 3.86 2.62 16.54
C CYS A 124 5.15 1.84 16.24
N ASP A 125 5.23 1.18 15.09
CA ASP A 125 6.32 0.25 14.80
C ASP A 125 6.53 0.15 13.29
N PHE A 126 7.72 0.56 12.82
CA PHE A 126 8.08 0.60 11.41
C PHE A 126 9.49 0.07 11.20
N LEU A 127 9.72 -0.57 10.04
CA LEU A 127 11.04 -1.01 9.60
C LEU A 127 11.53 -0.20 8.41
N ALA A 128 12.85 -0.04 8.34
CA ALA A 128 13.54 0.54 7.20
C ALA A 128 14.90 -0.13 6.97
N ILE A 129 15.37 -0.08 5.73
CA ILE A 129 16.74 -0.45 5.35
C ILE A 129 17.29 0.62 4.43
N ARG A 130 18.61 0.70 4.34
CA ARG A 130 19.23 1.48 3.27
C ARG A 130 19.16 0.73 1.95
N MET A 131 18.80 1.46 0.92
CA MET A 131 18.61 0.94 -0.43
C MET A 131 19.82 1.31 -1.30
N ARG A 132 20.13 0.44 -2.26
CA ARG A 132 21.17 0.71 -3.23
C ARG A 132 20.69 1.68 -4.29
N SER A 133 21.26 2.88 -4.33
CA SER A 133 21.04 3.86 -5.40
C SER A 133 22.08 3.78 -6.51
N GLY A 134 21.79 4.38 -7.68
CA GLY A 134 22.69 4.41 -8.83
C GLY A 134 23.98 5.22 -8.62
N ASN A 135 24.02 6.07 -7.62
CA ASN A 135 25.19 6.89 -7.27
C ASN A 135 26.15 6.21 -6.30
N GLY A 136 25.86 4.94 -5.92
CA GLY A 136 26.65 4.20 -4.94
C GLY A 136 26.31 4.61 -3.50
N ASP A 137 27.12 4.10 -2.55
CA ASP A 137 26.97 4.40 -1.11
C ASP A 137 27.69 5.71 -0.74
N VAL A 138 27.44 6.77 -1.49
CA VAL A 138 28.10 8.06 -1.20
C VAL A 138 27.32 8.75 -0.10
N ASP A 139 27.66 8.42 1.15
CA ASP A 139 27.23 9.21 2.29
C ASP A 139 28.14 10.42 2.43
N THR A 140 27.57 11.58 2.26
CA THR A 140 28.19 12.85 2.67
C THR A 140 27.36 13.46 3.79
N ALA A 141 27.90 14.46 4.47
CA ALA A 141 27.14 15.18 5.49
C ALA A 141 25.84 15.82 4.95
N GLU A 142 25.70 15.94 3.63
CA GLU A 142 24.57 16.56 2.95
C GLU A 142 23.62 15.55 2.30
N PHE A 143 24.11 14.32 1.98
CA PHE A 143 23.36 13.29 1.25
C PHE A 143 23.40 11.97 2.01
N TYR A 144 22.34 11.62 2.66
CA TYR A 144 22.21 10.40 3.46
C TYR A 144 20.78 9.86 3.37
N ASP A 145 20.64 8.56 3.48
CA ASP A 145 19.32 7.93 3.62
C ASP A 145 18.74 8.25 4.99
N ALA A 146 17.44 8.45 5.05
CA ALA A 146 16.79 8.88 6.29
C ALA A 146 15.42 8.22 6.50
N LEU A 147 15.14 7.95 7.77
CA LEU A 147 13.82 7.63 8.27
C LEU A 147 13.24 8.89 8.91
N VAL A 148 12.19 9.44 8.33
CA VAL A 148 11.50 10.64 8.84
C VAL A 148 10.24 10.19 9.57
N VAL A 149 10.11 10.58 10.84
CA VAL A 149 8.99 10.18 11.71
C VAL A 149 8.29 11.41 12.23
N GLY A 150 6.97 11.48 12.12
CA GLY A 150 6.17 12.61 12.59
C GLY A 150 5.11 12.22 13.60
N ASN A 151 4.84 13.14 14.52
CA ASN A 151 3.80 13.00 15.54
C ASN A 151 2.49 13.67 15.08
N PRO A 152 1.46 12.91 14.68
CA PRO A 152 0.15 13.44 14.29
C PRO A 152 -0.83 13.59 15.45
N GLN A 153 -0.44 13.26 16.66
CA GLN A 153 -1.30 13.23 17.85
C GLN A 153 -1.33 14.56 18.56
N ASP A 154 -2.30 14.73 19.45
CA ASP A 154 -2.46 15.95 20.26
C ASP A 154 -1.55 15.96 21.50
N GLY A 155 -0.88 14.85 21.81
CA GLY A 155 0.09 14.71 22.91
C GLY A 155 1.49 14.41 22.40
N PRO A 156 2.52 14.56 23.27
CA PRO A 156 3.90 14.25 22.90
C PRO A 156 4.09 12.76 22.64
N ALA A 157 4.87 12.41 21.60
CA ALA A 157 5.27 11.05 21.24
C ALA A 157 6.72 10.80 21.64
N SER A 158 6.99 9.73 22.37
CA SER A 158 8.35 9.23 22.60
C SER A 158 8.72 8.24 21.51
N VAL A 159 9.75 8.56 20.72
CA VAL A 159 10.17 7.79 19.55
C VAL A 159 11.59 7.28 19.75
N GLN A 160 11.78 5.96 19.65
CA GLN A 160 13.08 5.30 19.78
C GLN A 160 13.49 4.63 18.49
N LEU A 161 14.68 4.99 17.97
CA LEU A 161 15.32 4.23 16.90
C LEU A 161 16.06 3.02 17.48
N TYR A 162 15.94 1.89 16.80
CA TYR A 162 16.71 0.67 17.03
C TYR A 162 17.46 0.31 15.77
N PHE A 163 18.60 -0.34 15.93
CA PHE A 163 19.40 -0.86 14.83
C PHE A 163 19.85 -2.29 15.11
N THR A 164 19.77 -3.13 14.09
CA THR A 164 20.32 -4.47 14.09
C THR A 164 21.57 -4.48 13.20
N PRO A 165 22.79 -4.60 13.75
CA PRO A 165 24.01 -4.55 12.96
C PRO A 165 24.10 -5.66 11.91
N ASN A 166 24.83 -5.39 10.82
CA ASN A 166 25.15 -6.42 9.82
C ASN A 166 25.81 -7.64 10.46
N GLY A 167 25.35 -8.85 10.11
CA GLY A 167 25.82 -10.11 10.67
C GLY A 167 25.23 -10.44 12.05
N SER A 168 24.23 -9.71 12.50
CA SER A 168 23.59 -9.88 13.82
C SER A 168 22.07 -10.05 13.67
N HIS A 169 21.45 -10.68 14.67
CA HIS A 169 20.01 -10.69 14.90
C HIS A 169 19.63 -9.94 16.18
N GLN A 170 20.61 -9.30 16.82
CA GLN A 170 20.40 -8.56 18.07
C GLN A 170 20.08 -7.11 17.76
N GLU A 171 18.84 -6.72 18.00
CA GLU A 171 18.38 -5.34 17.94
C GLU A 171 18.80 -4.56 19.18
N ALA A 172 19.34 -3.37 19.03
CA ALA A 172 19.71 -2.49 20.13
C ALA A 172 19.21 -1.06 19.87
N ALA A 173 18.92 -0.32 20.94
CA ALA A 173 18.59 1.09 20.82
C ALA A 173 19.78 1.86 20.22
N SER A 174 19.48 2.74 19.27
CA SER A 174 20.43 3.63 18.60
C SER A 174 20.17 5.06 19.04
N GLY A 175 21.02 5.58 19.90
CA GLY A 175 20.82 6.88 20.54
C GLY A 175 19.75 6.89 21.63
N ASP A 176 19.48 8.07 22.15
CA ASP A 176 18.42 8.30 23.13
C ASP A 176 17.05 8.46 22.46
N PRO A 177 15.93 8.18 23.16
CA PRO A 177 14.59 8.46 22.63
C PRO A 177 14.41 9.96 22.34
N VAL A 178 13.72 10.24 21.24
CA VAL A 178 13.34 11.61 20.85
C VAL A 178 11.89 11.84 21.25
N VAL A 179 11.60 12.97 21.90
CA VAL A 179 10.23 13.37 22.22
C VAL A 179 9.76 14.39 21.18
N LEU A 180 8.74 14.02 20.42
CA LEU A 180 8.12 14.86 19.41
C LEU A 180 6.84 15.50 19.96
N GLN A 181 6.78 16.84 19.97
CA GLN A 181 5.54 17.53 20.28
C GLN A 181 4.49 17.34 19.16
N PRO A 182 3.20 17.64 19.41
CA PRO A 182 2.18 17.63 18.37
C PRO A 182 2.60 18.42 17.13
N GLY A 183 2.55 17.78 15.96
CA GLY A 183 2.95 18.40 14.69
C GLY A 183 4.45 18.41 14.38
N GLU A 184 5.30 17.97 15.31
CA GLU A 184 6.74 17.85 15.05
C GLU A 184 7.10 16.57 14.33
N ALA A 185 8.22 16.62 13.63
CA ALA A 185 8.85 15.46 13.01
C ALA A 185 10.36 15.44 13.27
N HIS A 186 10.96 14.25 13.16
CA HIS A 186 12.39 14.04 13.35
C HIS A 186 12.99 13.20 12.22
N VAL A 187 14.23 13.52 11.87
CA VAL A 187 15.02 12.83 10.85
C VAL A 187 16.03 11.93 11.55
N PHE A 188 15.89 10.62 11.38
CA PHE A 188 16.91 9.65 11.78
C PHE A 188 17.78 9.33 10.56
N GLN A 189 19.05 9.69 10.59
CA GLN A 189 20.00 9.33 9.57
C GLN A 189 20.30 7.84 9.60
N LEU A 190 20.33 7.21 8.42
CA LEU A 190 20.67 5.79 8.25
C LEU A 190 22.07 5.71 7.64
N ASP A 191 23.02 5.15 8.37
CA ASP A 191 24.45 5.16 8.04
C ASP A 191 25.03 3.77 7.72
N ASN A 192 24.20 2.72 7.72
CA ASN A 192 24.65 1.37 7.40
C ASN A 192 24.95 1.20 5.90
N SER A 193 25.83 0.25 5.56
CA SER A 193 26.10 -0.09 4.15
C SER A 193 24.87 -0.71 3.47
N THR A 194 24.69 -0.43 2.18
CA THR A 194 23.68 -1.09 1.36
C THR A 194 24.07 -2.52 1.00
N ILE A 195 23.15 -3.34 0.48
CA ILE A 195 23.46 -4.65 -0.08
C ILE A 195 24.09 -4.42 -1.46
N THR A 196 25.32 -4.89 -1.65
CA THR A 196 26.02 -4.86 -2.93
C THR A 196 25.69 -6.10 -3.77
N GLY A 197 25.72 -5.98 -5.09
CA GLY A 197 25.37 -7.08 -6.01
C GLY A 197 23.89 -7.11 -6.37
N PHE A 198 23.46 -8.19 -7.05
CA PHE A 198 22.09 -8.35 -7.54
C PHE A 198 21.21 -9.02 -6.50
N SER A 199 21.68 -10.13 -5.94
CA SER A 199 20.92 -10.92 -4.99
C SER A 199 21.82 -11.34 -3.83
N ALA A 200 21.28 -11.26 -2.61
CA ALA A 200 21.97 -11.67 -1.40
C ALA A 200 21.01 -11.91 -0.25
N ILE A 201 21.40 -12.72 0.71
CA ILE A 201 20.84 -12.72 2.05
C ILE A 201 21.85 -12.05 2.98
N ARG A 202 21.37 -11.10 3.78
CA ARG A 202 22.15 -10.43 4.81
C ARG A 202 21.46 -10.55 6.15
N ASN A 203 22.16 -11.02 7.16
CA ASN A 203 21.68 -10.99 8.52
C ASN A 203 21.79 -9.56 9.08
N GLY A 204 20.71 -9.00 9.55
CA GLY A 204 20.68 -7.63 10.09
C GLY A 204 20.88 -6.55 9.05
N GLY A 205 21.28 -5.37 9.52
CA GLY A 205 21.30 -4.13 8.74
C GLY A 205 19.93 -3.47 8.64
N VAL A 206 19.06 -3.75 9.62
CA VAL A 206 17.67 -3.27 9.70
C VAL A 206 17.56 -2.20 10.76
N TYR A 207 16.90 -1.11 10.41
CA TYR A 207 16.47 -0.07 11.33
C TYR A 207 15.00 -0.30 11.69
N ARG A 208 14.66 -0.01 12.94
CA ARG A 208 13.31 -0.08 13.45
C ARG A 208 13.01 1.13 14.31
N VAL A 209 11.89 1.75 14.06
CA VAL A 209 11.40 2.85 14.89
C VAL A 209 10.20 2.35 15.68
N LYS A 210 10.20 2.66 16.99
CA LYS A 210 9.07 2.43 17.89
C LYS A 210 8.66 3.71 18.56
N SER A 211 7.35 3.90 18.75
CA SER A 211 6.76 5.01 19.49
C SER A 211 5.74 4.52 20.50
N ASP A 212 5.49 5.30 21.53
CA ASP A 212 4.50 5.03 22.58
C ASP A 212 3.06 5.39 22.17
N ILE A 213 2.92 6.26 21.15
CA ILE A 213 1.64 6.60 20.53
C ILE A 213 1.79 6.56 18.98
N PRO A 214 0.69 6.42 18.21
CA PRO A 214 0.76 6.28 16.76
C PRO A 214 1.42 7.47 16.07
N THR A 215 2.41 7.18 15.24
CA THR A 215 3.19 8.12 14.42
C THR A 215 3.02 7.78 12.94
N ILE A 216 3.60 8.59 12.06
CA ILE A 216 3.75 8.30 10.63
C ILE A 216 5.24 8.26 10.29
N ALA A 217 5.62 7.40 9.35
CA ALA A 217 7.02 7.23 8.97
C ALA A 217 7.22 7.17 7.46
N TYR A 218 8.34 7.75 6.99
CA TYR A 218 8.76 7.77 5.58
C TYR A 218 10.23 7.39 5.45
N LEU A 219 10.54 6.58 4.47
CA LEU A 219 11.91 6.29 4.06
C LEU A 219 12.29 7.18 2.88
N ASN A 220 13.40 7.89 3.01
CA ASN A 220 13.97 8.72 1.95
C ASN A 220 15.36 8.18 1.61
N SER A 221 15.63 7.95 0.33
CA SER A 221 16.91 7.38 -0.11
C SER A 221 17.46 8.11 -1.34
N PRO A 222 18.34 9.09 -1.12
CA PRO A 222 18.63 9.83 0.12
C PRO A 222 17.61 10.94 0.44
N LEU A 223 17.70 11.54 1.63
CA LEU A 223 16.76 12.58 2.09
C LEU A 223 16.80 13.86 1.26
N LYS A 224 17.98 14.33 0.95
CA LYS A 224 18.22 15.53 0.12
C LYS A 224 19.24 15.15 -0.95
N ASN A 225 18.86 15.19 -2.20
CA ASN A 225 19.82 15.02 -3.31
C ASN A 225 19.29 15.69 -4.56
N THR A 226 20.20 16.28 -5.31
CA THR A 226 19.91 16.91 -6.60
C THR A 226 20.10 15.95 -7.79
N ASN A 227 20.51 14.69 -7.55
CA ASN A 227 20.94 13.82 -8.64
C ASN A 227 20.34 12.41 -8.63
N SER A 228 19.81 11.92 -7.54
CA SER A 228 19.14 10.60 -7.49
C SER A 228 18.54 10.36 -6.11
N ASN A 229 17.21 10.31 -6.02
CA ASN A 229 16.51 9.89 -4.80
C ASN A 229 15.11 9.41 -5.13
N ASP A 230 14.51 8.72 -4.19
CA ASP A 230 13.07 8.49 -4.11
C ASP A 230 12.66 8.35 -2.65
N SER A 231 11.37 8.39 -2.39
CA SER A 231 10.82 8.30 -1.04
C SER A 231 9.64 7.36 -1.01
N SER A 232 9.39 6.74 0.13
CA SER A 232 8.27 5.82 0.33
C SER A 232 7.55 6.09 1.65
N LEU A 233 6.23 6.02 1.63
CA LEU A 233 5.44 5.85 2.84
C LEU A 233 5.73 4.48 3.44
N LEU A 234 5.99 4.42 4.76
CA LEU A 234 6.16 3.15 5.46
C LEU A 234 4.84 2.70 6.10
N LEU A 235 4.60 1.40 6.00
CA LEU A 235 3.44 0.76 6.59
C LEU A 235 3.79 0.23 8.00
N PRO A 236 2.89 0.40 8.99
CA PRO A 236 3.09 -0.17 10.33
C PRO A 236 3.20 -1.69 10.28
N LEU A 237 4.06 -2.30 11.11
CA LEU A 237 4.31 -3.75 11.10
C LEU A 237 3.05 -4.59 11.24
N LYS A 238 2.04 -4.13 12.00
CA LYS A 238 0.76 -4.82 12.20
C LYS A 238 -0.10 -4.91 10.94
N THR A 239 0.20 -4.13 9.91
CA THR A 239 -0.52 -4.11 8.64
C THR A 239 0.15 -4.95 7.56
N LEU A 240 1.34 -5.47 7.82
CA LEU A 240 2.06 -6.31 6.87
C LEU A 240 1.39 -7.68 6.73
N ARG A 241 1.53 -8.28 5.54
CA ARG A 241 0.87 -9.53 5.15
C ARG A 241 1.89 -10.48 4.51
N GLN A 242 1.39 -11.53 3.88
CA GLN A 242 2.18 -12.63 3.31
C GLN A 242 2.33 -12.54 1.79
N ASP A 243 1.39 -11.87 1.11
CA ASP A 243 1.25 -11.89 -0.34
C ASP A 243 1.50 -10.52 -0.97
N TYR A 244 2.41 -10.48 -1.95
CA TYR A 244 2.79 -9.25 -2.65
C TYR A 244 3.01 -9.48 -4.14
N VAL A 245 2.88 -8.40 -4.92
CA VAL A 245 3.42 -8.30 -6.27
C VAL A 245 4.36 -7.10 -6.32
N VAL A 246 5.56 -7.32 -6.85
CA VAL A 246 6.61 -6.30 -6.89
C VAL A 246 6.32 -5.27 -7.97
N ALA A 247 6.24 -4.01 -7.60
CA ALA A 247 6.39 -2.90 -8.51
C ALA A 247 7.86 -2.47 -8.57
N SER A 248 8.37 -2.30 -9.77
CA SER A 248 9.72 -1.82 -10.09
C SER A 248 9.73 -1.27 -11.51
N TYR A 249 10.91 -1.00 -12.05
CA TYR A 249 11.11 -0.55 -13.43
C TYR A 249 12.42 -1.11 -13.98
N PRO A 250 12.57 -1.29 -15.31
CA PRO A 250 13.85 -1.74 -15.88
C PRO A 250 15.01 -0.86 -15.42
N ALA A 251 16.06 -1.49 -14.91
CA ALA A 251 17.27 -0.76 -14.58
C ALA A 251 17.98 -0.33 -15.86
N TRP A 252 18.39 0.94 -15.92
CA TRP A 252 19.17 1.41 -17.04
C TRP A 252 20.62 0.88 -16.98
N VAL A 253 21.06 0.29 -18.07
CA VAL A 253 22.42 -0.21 -18.24
C VAL A 253 23.19 0.69 -19.20
N ASN A 254 24.39 1.14 -18.78
CA ASN A 254 25.27 1.90 -19.67
C ASN A 254 25.87 0.96 -20.73
N PRO A 255 25.59 1.14 -22.04
CA PRO A 255 26.13 0.26 -23.08
C PRO A 255 27.66 0.25 -23.16
N LYS A 256 28.31 1.29 -22.66
CA LYS A 256 29.81 1.43 -22.70
C LYS A 256 30.48 0.89 -21.43
N ASP A 257 29.70 0.71 -20.35
CA ASP A 257 30.16 0.24 -19.06
C ASP A 257 29.02 -0.47 -18.35
N PRO A 258 28.65 -1.68 -18.82
CA PRO A 258 27.47 -2.40 -18.29
C PRO A 258 27.68 -2.86 -16.85
N GLU A 259 28.90 -3.01 -16.39
CA GLU A 259 29.24 -3.40 -15.02
C GLU A 259 29.57 -2.19 -14.13
N GLY A 260 29.50 -0.97 -14.69
CA GLY A 260 29.77 0.26 -13.98
C GLY A 260 28.93 0.36 -12.69
N TYR A 261 29.58 0.79 -11.62
CA TYR A 261 29.02 0.81 -10.26
C TYR A 261 28.62 -0.57 -9.71
N GLY A 262 29.28 -1.66 -10.15
CA GLY A 262 29.00 -3.04 -9.70
C GLY A 262 27.62 -3.56 -10.10
N GLY A 263 27.09 -3.07 -11.23
CA GLY A 263 25.74 -3.35 -11.71
C GLY A 263 24.68 -2.53 -11.00
N ARG A 264 23.60 -2.23 -11.70
CA ARG A 264 22.49 -1.40 -11.22
C ARG A 264 21.19 -2.16 -11.39
N PRO A 265 20.83 -3.08 -10.47
CA PRO A 265 19.65 -3.93 -10.66
C PRO A 265 18.33 -3.17 -10.49
N SER A 266 17.30 -3.64 -11.20
CA SER A 266 15.92 -3.64 -10.75
C SER A 266 15.82 -4.76 -9.72
N TYR A 267 15.24 -4.51 -8.54
CA TYR A 267 15.29 -5.45 -7.42
C TYR A 267 14.09 -5.30 -6.48
N PHE A 268 13.94 -6.28 -5.62
CA PHE A 268 13.12 -6.18 -4.41
C PHE A 268 13.91 -6.62 -3.18
N ASN A 269 13.50 -6.10 -2.02
CA ASN A 269 14.00 -6.51 -0.72
C ASN A 269 12.86 -7.02 0.15
N ILE A 270 13.18 -8.03 0.97
CA ILE A 270 12.26 -8.61 1.97
C ILE A 270 12.96 -8.61 3.32
N ILE A 271 12.24 -8.22 4.38
CA ILE A 271 12.66 -8.41 5.77
C ILE A 271 11.70 -9.41 6.40
N ALA A 272 12.24 -10.49 6.99
CA ALA A 272 11.45 -11.41 7.78
C ALA A 272 11.17 -10.84 9.18
N LEU A 273 9.91 -10.92 9.61
CA LEU A 273 9.47 -10.42 10.93
C LEU A 273 9.60 -11.47 12.03
N GLU A 274 9.69 -12.74 11.64
CA GLU A 274 9.78 -13.90 12.53
C GLU A 274 10.88 -14.86 12.08
N ASN A 275 11.33 -15.71 13.03
CA ASN A 275 12.28 -16.78 12.69
C ASN A 275 11.62 -17.86 11.84
N ASP A 276 12.44 -18.56 11.06
CA ASP A 276 12.02 -19.68 10.21
C ASP A 276 10.89 -19.27 9.24
N THR A 277 10.94 -18.05 8.70
CA THR A 277 10.02 -17.58 7.68
C THR A 277 10.43 -18.13 6.32
N THR A 278 9.56 -18.89 5.68
CA THR A 278 9.75 -19.39 4.32
C THR A 278 9.27 -18.35 3.33
N ILE A 279 10.15 -17.95 2.41
CA ILE A 279 9.87 -17.02 1.33
C ILE A 279 9.87 -17.79 0.02
N GLU A 280 8.84 -17.58 -0.78
CA GLU A 280 8.74 -18.03 -2.17
C GLU A 280 8.56 -16.84 -3.10
N TRP A 281 9.21 -16.88 -4.28
CA TRP A 281 8.98 -15.87 -5.32
C TRP A 281 8.91 -16.49 -6.70
N ILE A 282 8.03 -15.95 -7.54
CA ILE A 282 7.85 -16.35 -8.94
C ILE A 282 8.10 -15.12 -9.81
N PRO A 283 9.29 -14.98 -10.40
CA PRO A 283 9.63 -13.82 -11.20
C PRO A 283 9.00 -13.89 -12.59
N LYS A 284 8.63 -12.74 -13.16
CA LYS A 284 8.13 -12.63 -14.55
C LYS A 284 9.26 -12.62 -15.58
N ARG A 285 10.47 -12.30 -15.17
CA ARG A 285 11.73 -12.38 -15.91
C ARG A 285 12.75 -13.10 -15.03
N ASP A 286 13.80 -13.62 -15.62
CA ASP A 286 14.82 -14.35 -14.85
C ASP A 286 15.37 -13.48 -13.71
N SER A 287 15.42 -14.01 -12.52
CA SER A 287 16.07 -13.37 -11.37
C SER A 287 17.48 -13.88 -11.15
N ALA A 288 18.36 -12.98 -10.71
CA ALA A 288 19.73 -13.31 -10.39
C ALA A 288 19.83 -14.16 -9.11
N GLY A 289 20.76 -15.10 -9.10
CA GLY A 289 21.24 -15.73 -7.87
C GLY A 289 22.61 -15.17 -7.47
N ASN A 290 23.07 -15.55 -6.28
CA ASN A 290 24.45 -15.28 -5.84
C ASN A 290 25.33 -16.54 -5.83
N GLY A 291 24.82 -17.65 -6.30
CA GLY A 291 25.50 -18.93 -6.35
C GLY A 291 25.73 -19.62 -5.00
N ILE A 292 25.27 -19.04 -3.88
CA ILE A 292 25.51 -19.53 -2.51
C ILE A 292 24.21 -19.67 -1.73
N THR A 293 23.50 -18.56 -1.49
CA THR A 293 22.32 -18.50 -0.59
C THR A 293 21.03 -18.13 -1.32
N VAL A 294 21.12 -17.47 -2.47
CA VAL A 294 19.97 -17.10 -3.29
C VAL A 294 20.07 -17.82 -4.63
N PRO A 295 19.10 -18.67 -4.99
CA PRO A 295 19.09 -19.33 -6.29
C PRO A 295 18.81 -18.32 -7.44
N ALA A 296 19.41 -18.56 -8.61
CA ALA A 296 18.92 -17.95 -9.84
C ALA A 296 17.62 -18.66 -10.23
N VAL A 297 16.60 -17.89 -10.59
CA VAL A 297 15.26 -18.43 -10.89
C VAL A 297 14.82 -17.97 -12.26
N LEU A 298 14.44 -18.92 -13.11
CA LEU A 298 13.90 -18.62 -14.43
C LEU A 298 12.49 -18.03 -14.33
N ALA A 299 12.12 -17.25 -15.32
CA ALA A 299 10.79 -16.66 -15.43
C ALA A 299 9.69 -17.73 -15.27
N GLY A 300 8.74 -17.50 -14.38
CA GLY A 300 7.63 -18.39 -14.08
C GLY A 300 7.96 -19.61 -13.21
N ALA A 301 9.24 -19.85 -12.87
CA ALA A 301 9.62 -20.86 -11.89
C ALA A 301 9.58 -20.30 -10.46
N THR A 302 9.50 -21.18 -9.46
CA THR A 302 9.50 -20.77 -8.05
C THR A 302 10.91 -20.81 -7.48
N GLY A 303 11.38 -19.69 -6.95
CA GLY A 303 12.51 -19.61 -6.04
C GLY A 303 12.03 -19.71 -4.60
N SER A 304 12.83 -20.27 -3.72
CA SER A 304 12.51 -20.34 -2.30
C SER A 304 13.76 -20.22 -1.43
N THR A 305 13.58 -19.63 -0.25
CA THR A 305 14.60 -19.57 0.80
C THR A 305 13.95 -19.43 2.17
N GLN A 306 14.69 -19.68 3.23
CA GLN A 306 14.24 -19.47 4.61
C GLN A 306 15.05 -18.33 5.24
N LEU A 307 14.36 -17.47 5.98
CA LEU A 307 14.93 -16.32 6.67
C LEU A 307 14.62 -16.38 8.16
N ASN A 308 15.55 -15.88 8.97
CA ASN A 308 15.30 -15.59 10.36
C ASN A 308 14.83 -14.13 10.53
N LYS A 309 14.29 -13.84 11.69
CA LYS A 309 13.85 -12.48 12.03
C LYS A 309 14.96 -11.46 11.80
N LEU A 310 14.64 -10.38 11.08
CA LEU A 310 15.54 -9.28 10.70
C LEU A 310 16.65 -9.68 9.71
N ASP A 311 16.53 -10.84 9.05
CA ASP A 311 17.28 -11.10 7.84
C ASP A 311 16.68 -10.32 6.66
N ILE A 312 17.54 -9.90 5.76
CA ILE A 312 17.16 -9.23 4.52
C ILE A 312 17.48 -10.15 3.35
N LEU A 313 16.47 -10.44 2.52
CA LEU A 313 16.66 -11.02 1.19
C LEU A 313 16.57 -9.91 0.15
N GLN A 314 17.60 -9.74 -0.67
CA GLN A 314 17.55 -8.98 -1.90
C GLN A 314 17.54 -9.92 -3.10
N VAL A 315 16.65 -9.68 -4.06
CA VAL A 315 16.63 -10.39 -5.35
C VAL A 315 16.55 -9.38 -6.48
N GLY A 316 17.49 -9.44 -7.40
CA GLY A 316 17.55 -8.57 -8.57
C GLY A 316 17.19 -9.30 -9.87
N ALA A 317 16.92 -8.54 -10.93
CA ALA A 317 16.83 -9.07 -12.30
C ALA A 317 18.17 -9.65 -12.75
N SER A 318 18.14 -10.67 -13.63
CA SER A 318 19.27 -11.60 -13.77
C SER A 318 20.44 -11.12 -14.59
N THR A 319 20.37 -10.05 -15.37
CA THR A 319 21.43 -9.87 -16.39
C THR A 319 21.88 -8.45 -16.61
N LEU A 320 23.22 -8.31 -16.62
CA LEU A 320 23.97 -7.13 -17.07
C LEU A 320 24.42 -7.21 -18.52
N THR A 321 24.42 -8.40 -19.12
CA THR A 321 25.03 -8.64 -20.44
C THR A 321 24.04 -8.49 -21.59
N ASN A 322 22.75 -8.60 -21.29
CA ASN A 322 21.70 -8.39 -22.26
C ASN A 322 21.21 -6.94 -22.23
N MET A 323 21.33 -6.24 -23.34
CA MET A 323 20.87 -4.85 -23.51
C MET A 323 19.37 -4.71 -23.68
N ASP A 324 18.63 -5.83 -23.69
CA ASP A 324 17.17 -5.83 -23.69
C ASP A 324 16.65 -5.39 -22.33
N HIS A 325 16.04 -4.21 -22.28
CA HIS A 325 15.53 -3.63 -21.05
C HIS A 325 14.45 -4.49 -20.37
N GLU A 326 13.72 -5.30 -21.13
CA GLU A 326 12.73 -6.20 -20.53
C GLU A 326 13.39 -7.24 -19.63
N THR A 327 14.63 -7.65 -19.92
CA THR A 327 15.37 -8.61 -19.09
C THR A 327 15.95 -7.98 -17.82
N GLN A 328 15.97 -6.65 -17.73
CA GLN A 328 16.45 -5.89 -16.58
C GLN A 328 15.31 -5.51 -15.63
N ASP A 329 14.13 -6.08 -15.77
CA ASP A 329 12.92 -5.71 -15.04
C ASP A 329 12.42 -6.86 -14.15
N ILE A 330 12.44 -6.65 -12.83
CA ILE A 330 11.92 -7.63 -11.85
C ILE A 330 10.43 -7.42 -11.54
N SER A 331 9.79 -6.43 -12.17
CA SER A 331 8.38 -6.12 -11.98
C SER A 331 7.47 -7.31 -12.20
N GLY A 332 6.37 -7.35 -11.46
CA GLY A 332 5.39 -8.41 -11.54
C GLY A 332 5.79 -9.70 -10.82
N THR A 333 6.97 -9.75 -10.17
CA THR A 333 7.33 -10.88 -9.33
C THR A 333 6.30 -11.08 -8.24
N ILE A 334 5.74 -12.28 -8.17
CA ILE A 334 4.81 -12.68 -7.11
C ILE A 334 5.65 -13.16 -5.93
N ILE A 335 5.34 -12.67 -4.73
CA ILE A 335 5.97 -13.09 -3.48
C ILE A 335 4.89 -13.67 -2.59
N HIS A 336 5.20 -14.82 -1.98
CA HIS A 336 4.44 -15.44 -0.92
C HIS A 336 5.36 -15.82 0.24
N ALA A 337 4.87 -15.64 1.47
CA ALA A 337 5.57 -16.10 2.66
C ALA A 337 4.59 -16.83 3.61
N ASP A 338 5.09 -17.74 4.41
CA ASP A 338 4.28 -18.45 5.42
C ASP A 338 3.97 -17.59 6.66
N LYS A 339 4.61 -16.43 6.79
CA LYS A 339 4.44 -15.43 7.86
C LYS A 339 4.49 -14.01 7.29
N PRO A 340 3.95 -13.00 7.99
CA PRO A 340 4.02 -11.61 7.51
C PRO A 340 5.46 -11.16 7.27
N ILE A 341 5.65 -10.41 6.18
CA ILE A 341 6.95 -9.88 5.75
C ILE A 341 6.85 -8.40 5.37
N TRP A 342 7.97 -7.69 5.47
CA TRP A 342 8.14 -6.36 4.90
C TRP A 342 8.75 -6.49 3.51
N VAL A 343 8.17 -5.83 2.51
CA VAL A 343 8.62 -5.90 1.11
C VAL A 343 8.80 -4.51 0.55
N LEU A 344 9.90 -4.27 -0.18
CA LEU A 344 10.16 -3.05 -0.91
C LEU A 344 10.60 -3.39 -2.33
N GLY A 345 10.00 -2.74 -3.33
CA GLY A 345 10.40 -2.81 -4.73
C GLY A 345 11.17 -1.58 -5.14
N GLY A 346 12.12 -1.73 -6.07
CA GLY A 346 12.91 -0.60 -6.51
C GLY A 346 13.82 -0.89 -7.70
N ALA A 347 14.45 0.16 -8.19
CA ALA A 347 15.50 0.10 -9.20
C ALA A 347 16.60 1.08 -8.84
N SER A 348 17.85 0.63 -8.86
CA SER A 348 18.97 1.50 -8.47
C SER A 348 19.21 2.66 -9.43
N CYS A 349 18.77 2.55 -10.68
CA CYS A 349 18.95 3.58 -11.70
C CYS A 349 17.95 3.37 -12.84
N ALA A 350 16.78 3.99 -12.78
CA ALA A 350 15.73 3.87 -13.81
C ALA A 350 15.61 5.14 -14.65
N ARG A 351 15.36 4.98 -15.95
CA ARG A 351 14.97 6.06 -16.87
C ARG A 351 13.52 5.91 -17.25
N ILE A 352 12.77 6.97 -17.24
CA ILE A 352 11.37 6.96 -17.60
C ILE A 352 11.07 8.04 -18.65
N PRO A 353 10.76 7.64 -19.90
CA PRO A 353 10.75 6.26 -20.41
C PRO A 353 12.16 5.66 -20.47
N TYR A 354 12.26 4.32 -20.58
CA TYR A 354 13.56 3.61 -20.60
C TYR A 354 14.52 4.13 -21.69
N ASP A 355 14.00 4.33 -22.90
CA ASP A 355 14.76 4.87 -24.04
C ASP A 355 14.82 6.41 -24.04
N GLY A 356 14.43 7.05 -22.94
CA GLY A 356 14.41 8.50 -22.79
C GLY A 356 15.79 9.12 -22.75
N PRO A 357 15.85 10.44 -22.77
CA PRO A 357 17.10 11.18 -22.71
C PRO A 357 17.82 11.00 -21.37
N LEU A 358 19.03 11.55 -21.26
CA LEU A 358 19.97 11.38 -20.16
C LEU A 358 19.36 11.63 -18.77
N GLY A 359 19.86 10.87 -17.79
CA GLY A 359 19.47 10.92 -16.38
C GLY A 359 18.73 9.65 -15.98
N CYS A 360 19.18 8.99 -14.92
CA CYS A 360 18.44 7.92 -14.28
C CYS A 360 18.36 8.21 -12.80
N ASN A 361 17.26 7.79 -12.19
CA ASN A 361 17.02 7.99 -10.79
C ASN A 361 16.85 6.67 -10.05
N HIS A 362 17.14 6.67 -8.75
CA HIS A 362 16.74 5.63 -7.85
C HIS A 362 15.21 5.58 -7.78
N LEU A 363 14.64 4.37 -7.74
CA LEU A 363 13.23 4.15 -7.45
C LEU A 363 13.10 3.25 -6.24
N GLN A 364 12.20 3.60 -5.34
CA GLN A 364 11.85 2.75 -4.20
C GLN A 364 10.41 2.99 -3.75
N GLU A 365 9.74 1.92 -3.35
CA GLU A 365 8.43 1.99 -2.70
C GLU A 365 8.22 0.75 -1.83
N GLN A 366 7.75 0.92 -0.60
CA GLN A 366 7.28 -0.21 0.19
C GLN A 366 6.03 -0.78 -0.45
N MET A 367 6.04 -2.08 -0.77
CA MET A 367 4.90 -2.72 -1.43
C MET A 367 3.70 -2.79 -0.51
N ILE A 368 2.56 -2.36 -1.04
CA ILE A 368 1.26 -2.54 -0.41
C ILE A 368 0.85 -4.01 -0.58
N PRO A 369 0.55 -4.74 0.52
CA PRO A 369 0.02 -6.10 0.43
C PRO A 369 -1.20 -6.21 -0.49
N ILE A 370 -1.32 -7.35 -1.19
CA ILE A 370 -2.39 -7.56 -2.18
C ILE A 370 -3.78 -7.46 -1.54
N GLU A 371 -3.91 -7.81 -0.27
CA GLU A 371 -5.16 -7.76 0.49
C GLU A 371 -5.78 -6.36 0.56
N TYR A 372 -4.98 -5.32 0.33
CA TYR A 372 -5.43 -3.91 0.33
C TYR A 372 -5.68 -3.35 -1.06
N TRP A 373 -5.45 -4.13 -2.13
CA TRP A 373 -5.66 -3.69 -3.49
C TRP A 373 -7.13 -3.62 -3.84
N GLY A 374 -7.55 -2.57 -4.53
CA GLY A 374 -8.94 -2.33 -4.93
C GLY A 374 -9.21 -2.61 -6.41
N LYS A 375 -10.41 -2.20 -6.82
CA LYS A 375 -10.91 -2.34 -8.19
C LYS A 375 -11.22 -1.01 -8.87
N GLN A 376 -11.09 0.09 -8.12
CA GLN A 376 -11.35 1.45 -8.61
C GLN A 376 -10.22 2.38 -8.20
N TYR A 377 -9.71 3.15 -9.18
CA TYR A 377 -8.65 4.12 -8.93
C TYR A 377 -8.89 5.39 -9.74
N VAL A 378 -8.44 6.52 -9.19
CA VAL A 378 -8.34 7.78 -9.93
C VAL A 378 -6.89 7.96 -10.37
N ALA A 379 -6.67 7.94 -11.68
CA ALA A 379 -5.38 8.20 -12.29
C ALA A 379 -5.19 9.72 -12.41
N ALA A 380 -4.87 10.37 -11.31
CA ALA A 380 -4.47 11.77 -11.31
C ALA A 380 -3.11 11.89 -11.99
N HIS A 381 -3.00 12.74 -13.01
CA HIS A 381 -1.67 13.03 -13.56
C HIS A 381 -0.83 13.78 -12.51
N SER A 382 0.47 13.49 -12.46
CA SER A 382 1.39 14.26 -11.61
C SER A 382 1.34 15.77 -11.95
N PRO A 383 1.55 16.68 -10.98
CA PRO A 383 1.59 18.12 -11.24
C PRO A 383 2.52 18.44 -12.41
N ILE A 384 2.01 19.23 -13.36
CA ILE A 384 2.64 19.43 -14.67
C ILE A 384 3.88 20.30 -14.53
N ARG A 385 5.01 19.84 -15.04
CA ARG A 385 6.29 20.57 -15.09
C ARG A 385 6.55 21.20 -16.45
N ALA A 386 6.19 20.46 -17.53
CA ALA A 386 6.35 20.87 -18.92
C ALA A 386 5.35 20.14 -19.82
N ALA A 387 5.79 19.62 -20.97
CA ALA A 387 4.95 18.83 -21.88
C ALA A 387 5.19 17.32 -21.72
N GLU A 388 5.57 16.89 -20.52
CA GLU A 388 5.84 15.49 -20.20
C GLU A 388 4.60 14.61 -20.36
N LYS A 389 4.81 13.37 -20.76
CA LYS A 389 3.78 12.32 -20.71
C LYS A 389 3.68 11.76 -19.30
N HIS A 390 2.56 11.11 -19.01
CA HIS A 390 2.37 10.41 -17.75
C HIS A 390 2.44 8.90 -18.00
N TYR A 391 3.25 8.21 -17.19
CA TYR A 391 3.57 6.79 -17.32
C TYR A 391 2.94 6.01 -16.20
N TRP A 392 2.20 4.99 -16.57
CA TRP A 392 1.51 4.09 -15.65
C TRP A 392 1.88 2.66 -15.95
N ARG A 393 1.97 1.84 -14.92
CA ARG A 393 2.05 0.40 -15.03
C ARG A 393 0.97 -0.22 -14.14
N VAL A 394 0.15 -1.10 -14.71
CA VAL A 394 -1.02 -1.70 -14.04
C VAL A 394 -0.74 -3.16 -13.79
N TYR A 395 -0.72 -3.57 -12.52
CA TYR A 395 -0.39 -4.92 -12.07
C TYR A 395 -1.64 -5.68 -11.65
N ALA A 396 -1.74 -6.98 -11.95
CA ALA A 396 -2.84 -7.86 -11.53
C ALA A 396 -2.57 -8.49 -10.16
N ALA A 397 -3.56 -8.46 -9.26
CA ALA A 397 -3.53 -9.18 -7.99
C ALA A 397 -3.94 -10.65 -8.14
N GLU A 398 -4.66 -11.00 -9.18
CA GLU A 398 -5.24 -12.31 -9.43
C GLU A 398 -5.27 -12.63 -10.93
N ASP A 399 -5.69 -13.86 -11.30
CA ASP A 399 -5.80 -14.27 -12.70
C ASP A 399 -7.03 -13.63 -13.38
N ASN A 400 -6.90 -13.38 -14.70
CA ASN A 400 -7.99 -12.91 -15.59
C ASN A 400 -8.59 -11.55 -15.22
N VAL A 401 -7.77 -10.60 -14.76
CA VAL A 401 -8.19 -9.23 -14.51
C VAL A 401 -8.26 -8.45 -15.82
N ILE A 402 -9.38 -7.78 -16.03
CA ILE A 402 -9.60 -6.87 -17.15
C ILE A 402 -9.74 -5.46 -16.57
N VAL A 403 -8.87 -4.54 -17.00
CA VAL A 403 -8.89 -3.14 -16.56
C VAL A 403 -9.27 -2.24 -17.71
N THR A 404 -10.22 -1.36 -17.47
CA THR A 404 -10.65 -0.30 -18.40
C THR A 404 -10.36 1.07 -17.84
N THR A 405 -10.26 2.06 -18.71
CA THR A 405 -10.09 3.47 -18.33
C THR A 405 -11.28 4.29 -18.78
N ASN A 406 -11.62 5.34 -18.02
CA ASN A 406 -12.68 6.27 -18.40
C ASN A 406 -12.28 7.73 -18.10
N PRO A 407 -12.17 8.64 -19.10
CA PRO A 407 -12.24 8.31 -20.55
C PRO A 407 -11.23 7.27 -21.00
N SER A 408 -11.60 6.52 -22.05
CA SER A 408 -10.73 5.45 -22.59
C SER A 408 -9.39 6.01 -23.05
N GLN A 409 -8.31 5.41 -22.57
CA GLN A 409 -6.93 5.75 -22.91
C GLN A 409 -6.30 4.64 -23.78
N PRO A 410 -5.38 4.96 -24.70
CA PRO A 410 -4.60 3.94 -25.39
C PRO A 410 -3.79 3.08 -24.39
N PRO A 411 -3.68 1.78 -24.59
CA PRO A 411 -4.12 0.98 -25.74
C PRO A 411 -5.58 0.50 -25.70
N GLY A 412 -6.42 1.03 -24.81
CA GLY A 412 -7.79 0.60 -24.57
C GLY A 412 -7.90 -0.34 -23.37
N THR A 413 -8.65 -1.44 -23.51
CA THR A 413 -8.80 -2.43 -22.44
C THR A 413 -7.49 -3.17 -22.18
N LEU A 414 -7.06 -3.21 -20.92
CA LEU A 414 -5.89 -3.95 -20.48
C LEU A 414 -6.35 -5.35 -20.02
N VAL A 415 -5.80 -6.39 -20.63
CA VAL A 415 -6.05 -7.79 -20.24
C VAL A 415 -4.82 -8.31 -19.52
N LEU A 416 -4.98 -8.67 -18.26
CA LEU A 416 -3.96 -9.22 -17.36
C LEU A 416 -4.37 -10.66 -17.08
N ALA A 417 -3.74 -11.61 -17.77
CA ALA A 417 -4.18 -13.00 -17.79
C ALA A 417 -3.84 -13.75 -16.48
N LYS A 418 -2.76 -13.36 -15.82
CA LYS A 418 -2.24 -14.04 -14.64
C LYS A 418 -1.88 -13.04 -13.53
N LYS A 419 -1.99 -13.48 -12.26
CA LYS A 419 -1.43 -12.76 -11.10
C LYS A 419 0.00 -12.32 -11.41
N GLY A 420 0.32 -11.07 -11.09
CA GLY A 420 1.62 -10.45 -11.36
C GLY A 420 1.83 -10.00 -12.81
N ASP A 421 0.91 -10.28 -13.77
CA ASP A 421 0.99 -9.65 -15.09
C ASP A 421 0.83 -8.15 -14.95
N PHE A 422 1.53 -7.41 -15.82
CA PHE A 422 1.39 -5.96 -15.88
C PHE A 422 1.33 -5.44 -17.32
N LYS A 423 0.80 -4.25 -17.48
CA LYS A 423 0.73 -3.52 -18.74
C LYS A 423 1.09 -2.06 -18.52
N ASP A 424 1.89 -1.53 -19.44
CA ASP A 424 2.23 -0.11 -19.47
C ASP A 424 1.15 0.69 -20.20
N LEU A 425 0.87 1.87 -19.67
CA LEU A 425 -0.06 2.85 -20.20
C LEU A 425 0.64 4.21 -20.22
N ILE A 426 0.79 4.78 -21.41
CA ILE A 426 1.43 6.09 -21.59
C ILE A 426 0.36 7.06 -22.11
N VAL A 427 0.10 8.10 -21.33
CA VAL A 427 -0.91 9.10 -21.67
C VAL A 427 -0.28 10.47 -21.92
N LYS A 428 -1.01 11.32 -22.63
CA LYS A 428 -0.56 12.67 -22.93
C LYS A 428 -0.51 13.54 -21.69
N THR A 429 0.28 14.58 -21.76
CA THR A 429 0.29 15.68 -20.78
C THR A 429 -1.12 16.11 -20.41
N ASN A 430 -1.33 16.47 -19.16
CA ASN A 430 -2.60 16.96 -18.63
C ASN A 430 -3.78 15.98 -18.86
N THR A 431 -3.54 14.69 -18.69
CA THR A 431 -4.55 13.65 -18.86
C THR A 431 -4.78 12.89 -17.57
N SER A 432 -5.93 13.12 -16.95
CA SER A 432 -6.43 12.33 -15.80
C SER A 432 -7.67 11.54 -16.20
N PHE A 433 -7.84 10.36 -15.61
CA PHE A 433 -8.91 9.43 -15.92
C PHE A 433 -9.17 8.51 -14.72
N THR A 434 -10.11 7.59 -14.83
CA THR A 434 -10.34 6.57 -13.80
C THR A 434 -10.00 5.19 -14.35
N PHE A 435 -9.50 4.31 -13.47
CA PHE A 435 -9.39 2.90 -13.74
C PHE A 435 -10.55 2.13 -13.10
N GLN A 436 -11.02 1.10 -13.81
CA GLN A 436 -12.02 0.15 -13.32
C GLN A 436 -11.59 -1.27 -13.70
N GLY A 437 -11.42 -2.15 -12.70
CA GLY A 437 -11.05 -3.56 -12.88
C GLY A 437 -12.20 -4.53 -12.61
N THR A 438 -12.17 -5.69 -13.26
CA THR A 438 -13.06 -6.83 -12.94
C THR A 438 -12.63 -7.57 -11.67
N GLY A 439 -11.33 -7.53 -11.35
CA GLY A 439 -10.69 -8.06 -10.16
C GLY A 439 -9.77 -7.01 -9.55
N ALA A 440 -9.07 -7.34 -8.46
CA ALA A 440 -8.14 -6.44 -7.81
C ALA A 440 -6.87 -6.21 -8.65
N PHE A 441 -6.40 -4.97 -8.70
CA PHE A 441 -5.21 -4.58 -9.44
C PHE A 441 -4.56 -3.36 -8.79
N MET A 442 -3.32 -3.04 -9.17
CA MET A 442 -2.58 -1.87 -8.66
C MET A 442 -2.01 -1.06 -9.82
N PRO A 443 -2.48 0.17 -10.05
CA PRO A 443 -1.80 1.12 -10.90
C PRO A 443 -0.65 1.78 -10.13
N VAL A 444 0.53 1.79 -10.72
CA VAL A 444 1.71 2.52 -10.23
C VAL A 444 2.00 3.64 -11.21
N GLN A 445 2.13 4.86 -10.73
CA GLN A 445 2.57 5.98 -11.54
C GLN A 445 4.09 6.11 -11.47
N TYR A 446 4.70 6.38 -12.61
CA TYR A 446 6.11 6.66 -12.76
C TYR A 446 6.29 8.08 -13.27
N LEU A 447 7.00 8.91 -12.53
CA LEU A 447 7.32 10.27 -12.97
C LEU A 447 8.36 10.22 -14.09
N ALA A 448 8.17 11.05 -15.10
CA ALA A 448 9.09 11.14 -16.22
C ALA A 448 10.44 11.75 -15.82
N SER A 449 11.51 11.33 -16.50
CA SER A 449 12.85 11.90 -16.37
C SER A 449 12.84 13.43 -16.56
N GLY A 450 13.74 14.11 -15.86
CA GLY A 450 13.77 15.57 -15.80
C GLY A 450 13.81 16.29 -17.14
N THR A 451 14.40 15.68 -18.16
CA THR A 451 14.42 16.25 -19.53
C THR A 451 13.03 16.33 -20.16
N GLU A 452 12.10 15.37 -19.90
CA GLU A 452 10.70 15.51 -20.30
C GLU A 452 9.98 16.57 -19.45
N GLY A 453 10.34 16.71 -18.18
CA GLY A 453 9.83 17.67 -17.23
C GLY A 453 10.45 19.09 -17.33
N GLY A 454 11.09 19.44 -18.45
CA GLY A 454 11.69 20.77 -18.61
C GLY A 454 12.92 21.02 -17.76
N ASN A 455 13.66 19.98 -17.44
CA ASN A 455 14.82 19.93 -16.54
C ASN A 455 14.48 20.13 -15.05
N ILE A 456 13.23 19.87 -14.67
CA ILE A 456 12.76 19.87 -13.30
C ILE A 456 12.23 18.47 -12.95
N GLY A 457 12.59 17.98 -11.76
CA GLY A 457 12.28 16.62 -11.34
C GLY A 457 13.16 15.57 -12.00
N ASP A 458 12.93 14.32 -11.68
CA ASP A 458 13.54 13.12 -12.25
C ASP A 458 12.60 11.91 -11.99
N PRO A 459 12.91 10.67 -12.44
CA PRO A 459 12.07 9.52 -12.12
C PRO A 459 11.78 9.35 -10.62
N ALA A 460 10.55 9.03 -10.32
CA ALA A 460 10.08 8.53 -9.03
C ALA A 460 8.91 7.58 -9.29
N MET A 461 8.56 6.72 -8.35
CA MET A 461 7.40 5.85 -8.50
C MET A 461 6.53 5.85 -7.23
N TYR A 462 5.22 5.70 -7.40
CA TYR A 462 4.34 5.46 -6.26
C TYR A 462 3.12 4.62 -6.63
N GLN A 463 2.69 3.79 -5.67
CA GLN A 463 1.49 2.99 -5.77
C GLN A 463 0.27 3.87 -5.51
N THR A 464 -0.69 3.86 -6.43
CA THR A 464 -1.91 4.65 -6.30
C THR A 464 -2.86 4.01 -5.28
N ILE A 465 -3.48 4.82 -4.44
CA ILE A 465 -4.43 4.33 -3.46
C ILE A 465 -5.79 4.10 -4.12
N PRO A 466 -6.42 2.92 -3.96
CA PRO A 466 -7.76 2.68 -4.47
C PRO A 466 -8.80 3.51 -3.72
N VAL A 467 -9.88 3.86 -4.42
CA VAL A 467 -10.96 4.67 -3.84
C VAL A 467 -11.55 4.02 -2.58
N GLU A 468 -11.56 2.69 -2.53
CA GLU A 468 -12.04 1.89 -1.40
C GLU A 468 -11.17 2.06 -0.12
N GLN A 469 -9.97 2.62 -0.27
CA GLN A 469 -9.03 2.87 0.83
C GLN A 469 -8.91 4.36 1.21
N PHE A 470 -9.72 5.22 0.62
CA PHE A 470 -9.74 6.64 0.98
C PHE A 470 -10.16 6.83 2.43
N ILE A 471 -9.64 7.90 3.06
CA ILE A 471 -9.93 8.25 4.46
C ILE A 471 -10.30 9.73 4.58
N LYS A 472 -10.86 10.11 5.74
CA LYS A 472 -11.32 11.49 6.01
C LYS A 472 -10.25 12.39 6.60
N ARG A 473 -9.16 11.83 7.09
CA ARG A 473 -8.07 12.56 7.73
C ARG A 473 -6.74 11.95 7.35
N TYR A 474 -5.91 12.73 6.73
CA TYR A 474 -4.52 12.40 6.42
C TYR A 474 -3.59 13.21 7.29
N VAL A 475 -2.49 12.58 7.68
CA VAL A 475 -1.34 13.23 8.28
C VAL A 475 -0.15 12.86 7.45
N PHE A 476 0.67 13.83 7.07
CA PHE A 476 1.76 13.61 6.13
C PHE A 476 2.90 14.60 6.34
N ILE A 477 4.09 14.22 5.86
CA ILE A 477 5.29 15.05 5.89
C ILE A 477 5.78 15.17 4.45
N PRO A 478 5.72 16.35 3.83
CA PRO A 478 6.28 16.58 2.49
C PRO A 478 7.82 16.43 2.50
N GLY A 479 8.40 16.16 1.34
CA GLY A 479 9.85 16.06 1.17
C GLY A 479 10.56 17.40 1.45
N ILE A 480 11.69 17.32 2.15
CA ILE A 480 12.50 18.48 2.52
C ILE A 480 13.49 18.79 1.39
N GLY A 481 13.73 20.08 1.15
CA GLY A 481 14.69 20.55 0.15
C GLY A 481 14.18 20.51 -1.30
N TYR A 482 12.86 20.40 -1.47
CA TYR A 482 12.18 20.51 -2.75
C TYR A 482 11.48 21.87 -2.86
N PRO A 483 11.87 22.72 -3.84
CA PRO A 483 11.23 24.03 -4.00
C PRO A 483 9.81 23.94 -4.54
N GLN A 484 9.42 22.81 -5.10
CA GLN A 484 8.07 22.53 -5.58
C GLN A 484 7.56 21.29 -4.85
N ASN A 485 6.72 21.47 -3.86
CA ASN A 485 6.02 20.43 -3.14
C ASN A 485 4.53 20.54 -3.38
N TYR A 486 3.86 19.41 -3.56
CA TYR A 486 2.42 19.36 -3.81
C TYR A 486 1.75 18.28 -2.96
N ALA A 487 0.58 18.63 -2.41
CA ALA A 487 -0.42 17.68 -1.99
C ALA A 487 -1.46 17.55 -3.11
N GLN A 488 -1.51 16.41 -3.76
CA GLN A 488 -2.53 16.12 -4.77
C GLN A 488 -3.75 15.51 -4.10
N VAL A 489 -4.84 16.27 -4.07
CA VAL A 489 -6.11 15.89 -3.45
C VAL A 489 -7.05 15.34 -4.50
N VAL A 490 -7.68 14.20 -4.20
CA VAL A 490 -8.70 13.56 -5.06
C VAL A 490 -9.98 13.40 -4.25
N ARG A 491 -11.09 14.00 -4.69
CA ARG A 491 -12.40 13.84 -4.06
C ARG A 491 -13.47 13.45 -5.08
N LYS A 492 -14.60 12.96 -4.61
CA LYS A 492 -15.79 12.81 -5.48
C LYS A 492 -16.19 14.17 -6.02
N LYS A 493 -16.74 14.18 -7.22
CA LYS A 493 -17.26 15.42 -7.83
C LYS A 493 -18.35 16.01 -6.93
N ASP A 494 -18.25 17.32 -6.67
CA ASP A 494 -19.13 18.06 -5.77
C ASP A 494 -19.17 17.49 -4.32
N GLY A 495 -18.12 16.74 -3.90
CA GLY A 495 -17.97 16.21 -2.55
C GLY A 495 -17.63 17.28 -1.51
N ALA A 496 -17.56 16.85 -0.24
CA ALA A 496 -17.25 17.75 0.87
C ALA A 496 -15.93 18.50 0.68
N ASP A 497 -15.85 19.69 1.26
CA ASP A 497 -14.63 20.50 1.24
C ASP A 497 -13.47 19.78 1.94
N VAL A 498 -12.29 19.88 1.34
CA VAL A 498 -11.04 19.40 1.92
C VAL A 498 -10.25 20.58 2.46
N PHE A 499 -9.65 20.42 3.62
CA PHE A 499 -8.81 21.45 4.25
C PHE A 499 -7.41 20.87 4.48
N ILE A 500 -6.37 21.66 4.20
CA ILE A 500 -4.98 21.34 4.57
C ILE A 500 -4.52 22.40 5.59
N ASN A 501 -4.14 21.95 6.78
CA ASN A 501 -3.81 22.81 7.93
C ASN A 501 -4.86 23.92 8.17
N GLY A 502 -6.15 23.54 8.04
CA GLY A 502 -7.29 24.46 8.21
C GLY A 502 -7.56 25.38 7.03
N THR A 503 -6.73 25.40 5.99
CA THR A 503 -6.97 26.16 4.76
C THR A 503 -7.76 25.31 3.78
N LYS A 504 -8.87 25.85 3.28
CA LYS A 504 -9.71 25.20 2.28
C LYS A 504 -8.95 25.02 0.96
N VAL A 505 -9.02 23.82 0.41
CA VAL A 505 -8.46 23.48 -0.90
C VAL A 505 -9.37 24.00 -2.00
N ASP A 506 -8.79 24.72 -2.95
CA ASP A 506 -9.43 25.28 -4.13
C ASP A 506 -8.73 24.79 -5.42
N GLY A 507 -9.18 25.25 -6.58
CA GLY A 507 -8.53 24.98 -7.86
C GLY A 507 -8.75 23.58 -8.43
N TYR A 508 -9.86 22.94 -8.05
CA TYR A 508 -10.20 21.62 -8.55
C TYR A 508 -10.46 21.60 -10.06
N TYR A 509 -9.94 20.56 -10.72
CA TYR A 509 -10.29 20.23 -12.10
C TYR A 509 -10.99 18.86 -12.16
N LEU A 510 -11.93 18.73 -13.11
CA LEU A 510 -12.81 17.58 -13.21
C LEU A 510 -12.11 16.40 -13.93
N VAL A 511 -12.20 15.21 -13.36
CA VAL A 511 -11.99 13.94 -14.02
C VAL A 511 -13.34 13.31 -14.31
N ASN A 512 -13.77 13.37 -15.56
CA ASN A 512 -15.09 12.88 -15.95
C ASN A 512 -15.04 11.38 -16.25
N GLY A 513 -15.04 10.56 -15.21
CA GLY A 513 -15.16 9.12 -15.31
C GLY A 513 -16.57 8.61 -15.68
N GLY A 514 -17.57 9.49 -15.70
CA GLY A 514 -18.97 9.12 -15.99
C GLY A 514 -19.57 8.16 -14.97
N VAL A 515 -20.64 7.47 -15.36
CA VAL A 515 -21.26 6.40 -14.58
C VAL A 515 -21.04 5.07 -15.32
N VAL A 516 -20.35 4.13 -14.69
CA VAL A 516 -20.04 2.82 -15.26
C VAL A 516 -20.66 1.73 -14.36
N ASN A 517 -21.51 0.89 -14.92
CA ASN A 517 -22.23 -0.17 -14.19
C ASN A 517 -22.93 0.35 -12.90
N GLY A 518 -23.51 1.55 -12.96
CA GLY A 518 -24.18 2.19 -11.83
C GLY A 518 -23.26 2.87 -10.81
N ILE A 519 -21.94 2.83 -11.02
CA ILE A 519 -20.94 3.49 -10.17
C ILE A 519 -20.60 4.86 -10.78
N ASP A 520 -20.73 5.91 -9.99
CA ASP A 520 -20.30 7.26 -10.39
C ASP A 520 -18.79 7.38 -10.23
N LEU A 521 -18.09 7.55 -11.35
CA LEU A 521 -16.63 7.68 -11.44
C LEU A 521 -16.21 9.12 -11.76
N ARG A 522 -17.02 10.10 -11.39
CA ARG A 522 -16.65 11.50 -11.53
C ARG A 522 -15.93 11.96 -10.27
N TYR A 523 -14.72 12.44 -10.47
CA TYR A 523 -13.84 12.93 -9.40
C TYR A 523 -13.33 14.32 -9.73
N GLU A 524 -12.85 15.02 -8.73
CA GLU A 524 -12.17 16.30 -8.82
C GLU A 524 -10.78 16.16 -8.19
N ILE A 525 -9.78 16.76 -8.85
CA ILE A 525 -8.39 16.75 -8.41
C ILE A 525 -7.94 18.18 -8.19
N ALA A 526 -7.19 18.41 -7.13
CA ALA A 526 -6.47 19.66 -6.90
C ALA A 526 -4.99 19.38 -6.61
N ASP A 527 -4.10 20.06 -7.32
CA ASP A 527 -2.67 20.08 -7.04
C ASP A 527 -2.37 21.28 -6.15
N VAL A 528 -2.27 21.04 -4.84
CA VAL A 528 -2.11 22.09 -3.82
C VAL A 528 -0.63 22.32 -3.57
N PRO A 529 -0.05 23.47 -3.95
CA PRO A 529 1.33 23.79 -3.59
C PRO A 529 1.48 23.88 -2.07
N LEU A 530 2.55 23.28 -1.55
CA LEU A 530 2.90 23.33 -0.14
C LEU A 530 4.14 24.18 0.08
N ASP A 531 4.05 25.08 1.06
CA ASP A 531 5.21 25.82 1.54
C ASP A 531 5.89 24.97 2.64
N VAL A 532 7.04 24.40 2.31
CA VAL A 532 7.80 23.48 3.17
C VAL A 532 9.11 24.15 3.54
N GLY A 533 9.35 24.29 4.84
CA GLY A 533 10.60 24.84 5.38
C GLY A 533 11.81 23.91 5.20
N GLU A 534 12.91 24.27 5.82
CA GLU A 534 14.14 23.45 5.84
C GLU A 534 14.03 22.24 6.79
N GLU A 535 13.12 22.29 7.76
CA GLU A 535 12.88 21.23 8.75
C GLU A 535 11.63 20.43 8.39
N PRO A 536 11.58 19.13 8.72
CA PRO A 536 10.40 18.30 8.48
C PRO A 536 9.22 18.81 9.34
N THR A 537 8.08 18.97 8.69
CA THR A 537 6.87 19.49 9.34
C THR A 537 5.68 18.60 9.00
N VAL A 538 4.88 18.29 9.99
CA VAL A 538 3.66 17.51 9.85
C VAL A 538 2.53 18.41 9.33
N PHE A 539 1.90 17.96 8.25
CA PHE A 539 0.69 18.56 7.68
C PHE A 539 -0.51 17.66 7.98
N VAL A 540 -1.69 18.28 8.09
CA VAL A 540 -2.95 17.57 8.31
C VAL A 540 -3.94 17.97 7.23
N ALA A 541 -4.49 16.98 6.53
CA ALA A 541 -5.61 17.19 5.61
C ALA A 541 -6.87 16.52 6.16
N THR A 542 -8.01 17.21 6.11
CA THR A 542 -9.31 16.75 6.66
C THR A 542 -10.46 17.05 5.73
N SER A 543 -11.48 16.19 5.78
CA SER A 543 -12.78 16.41 5.12
C SER A 543 -13.87 15.64 5.86
N ASP A 544 -15.12 16.04 5.67
CA ASP A 544 -16.29 15.30 6.18
C ASP A 544 -16.58 14.04 5.36
N GLU A 545 -16.02 13.93 4.14
CA GLU A 545 -16.10 12.73 3.30
C GLU A 545 -14.70 12.13 3.05
N GLU A 546 -14.67 10.85 2.66
CA GLU A 546 -13.43 10.16 2.29
C GLU A 546 -12.85 10.74 0.99
N PHE A 547 -11.56 11.01 0.97
CA PHE A 547 -10.82 11.54 -0.19
C PHE A 547 -9.46 10.86 -0.31
N GLY A 548 -8.80 11.01 -1.46
CA GLY A 548 -7.44 10.51 -1.71
C GLY A 548 -6.41 11.62 -1.60
N LEU A 549 -5.20 11.25 -1.19
CA LEU A 549 -4.07 12.16 -1.07
C LEU A 549 -2.78 11.50 -1.53
N SER A 550 -2.02 12.19 -2.38
CA SER A 550 -0.64 11.82 -2.75
C SER A 550 0.28 13.02 -2.59
N LEU A 551 1.54 12.76 -2.27
CA LEU A 551 2.58 13.78 -2.11
C LEU A 551 3.57 13.67 -3.27
N LEU A 552 3.93 14.79 -3.85
CA LEU A 552 4.88 14.86 -4.95
C LEU A 552 5.78 16.10 -4.76
N GLY A 553 7.04 15.94 -5.10
CA GLY A 553 7.96 17.08 -5.06
C GLY A 553 9.00 17.04 -6.17
N TYR A 554 9.41 18.22 -6.58
CA TYR A 554 10.32 18.42 -7.69
C TYR A 554 11.43 19.41 -7.36
N THR A 555 12.65 19.05 -7.77
CA THR A 555 13.81 19.93 -7.83
C THR A 555 14.61 19.59 -9.10
N PRO A 556 15.48 20.44 -9.61
CA PRO A 556 16.34 20.06 -10.74
C PRO A 556 17.11 18.76 -10.47
N GLY A 557 16.88 17.72 -11.29
CA GLY A 557 17.55 16.43 -11.21
C GLY A 557 17.07 15.48 -10.10
N SER A 558 15.94 15.78 -9.43
CA SER A 558 15.39 14.92 -8.40
C SER A 558 13.87 15.10 -8.24
N ALA A 559 13.18 14.03 -7.87
CA ALA A 559 11.77 14.06 -7.51
C ALA A 559 11.48 13.00 -6.45
N TYR A 560 10.35 13.15 -5.77
CA TYR A 560 9.75 12.10 -4.97
C TYR A 560 8.25 12.03 -5.23
N ALA A 561 7.68 10.86 -4.98
CA ALA A 561 6.24 10.70 -4.92
C ALA A 561 5.89 9.54 -3.97
N TYR A 562 4.84 9.69 -3.17
CA TYR A 562 4.28 8.62 -2.34
C TYR A 562 2.83 8.92 -1.95
N PRO A 563 2.01 7.89 -1.62
CA PRO A 563 0.67 8.11 -1.11
C PRO A 563 0.69 8.81 0.25
N GLY A 564 -0.25 9.71 0.49
CA GLY A 564 -0.36 10.42 1.77
C GLY A 564 -0.86 9.55 2.93
N GLY A 565 -1.35 8.36 2.64
CA GLY A 565 -1.89 7.40 3.60
C GLY A 565 -3.08 6.64 3.03
N MET A 566 -3.58 5.65 3.79
CA MET A 566 -4.71 4.82 3.39
C MET A 566 -5.35 4.11 4.58
N ALA A 567 -6.56 3.58 4.38
CA ALA A 567 -7.33 2.90 5.43
C ALA A 567 -6.77 1.51 5.80
N LEU A 568 -6.03 0.83 4.93
CA LEU A 568 -5.52 -0.54 5.09
C LEU A 568 -6.62 -1.55 5.49
N ARG A 569 -7.80 -1.41 4.88
CA ARG A 569 -8.90 -2.38 5.00
C ARG A 569 -8.60 -3.59 4.11
N GLU A 570 -8.77 -4.79 4.64
CA GLU A 570 -8.69 -6.01 3.82
C GLU A 570 -9.90 -6.10 2.91
N ILE A 571 -9.74 -5.68 1.66
CA ILE A 571 -10.81 -5.66 0.64
C ILE A 571 -10.60 -6.71 -0.45
N ASN A 572 -9.45 -7.36 -0.43
CA ASN A 572 -9.07 -8.44 -1.36
C ASN A 572 -8.35 -9.57 -0.61
N PRO A 573 -9.01 -10.31 0.29
CA PRO A 573 -8.38 -11.40 1.06
C PRO A 573 -7.84 -12.49 0.14
N GLN A 574 -6.64 -13.02 0.45
CA GLN A 574 -5.92 -14.06 -0.31
C GLN A 574 -6.19 -15.46 0.25
#